data_dc7817f744a6d03ac8fe5bb6f54bd363
#
_entry.id   dc7817f744a6d03ac8fe5bb6f54bd363
#
_cell.length_a   1.000
_cell.length_b   1.000
_cell.length_c   1.000
_cell.angle_alpha   90.00
_cell.angle_beta   90.00
_cell.angle_gamma   90.00
#
_symmetry.space_group_name_H-M   'P 1'
#
loop_
_entity.id
_entity.type
_entity.pdbx_description
1 polymer ?
#
loop_
_entity_poly.entity_id
_entity_poly.type
_entity_poly.pdbx_seq_one_letter_code
_entity_poly.pdbx_strand_id
1 'polypeptide(L)'
;MKVCIVGAGAIGGFIGARLAAAGTAEVSALARGATLQALRTHGWRLRAVDKSQLQAPVNASDDANELGLMELVVIAVKGPALPGVAASIAPLLGPDTIVLPAMNGVPWWFGQGVEALGAAPLEAVDPGGCISAAIARSHVLGCVVHASAAVVEPGLVQHKMGQGLIIGEPDGGETARTREVADLLSGAGFDVTVSTRIRYDIWYKLWGNLTMNPVSALTGATIDRLLDDPLVRQFCSNAMLEAAAIGAHIGCAVEQSPEDRHAVTGKLGAFKTSMLQDVEAGRTIELDSIVTAVHEMGRRLSVATPNIDALLGLTRLFGRVHGLYPVA
;
A
#
# COMPACT_ATOMS: atom_id res chain seq x y z
N MET A 1 14.08 -4.92 18.73
CA MET A 1 12.72 -5.28 18.28
C MET A 1 12.82 -6.44 17.30
N LYS A 2 11.95 -7.46 17.44
CA LYS A 2 11.81 -8.54 16.45
C LYS A 2 10.80 -8.13 15.39
N VAL A 3 11.25 -8.08 14.14
CA VAL A 3 10.45 -7.60 13.00
C VAL A 3 10.31 -8.71 11.96
N CYS A 4 9.09 -8.95 11.47
CA CYS A 4 8.86 -9.80 10.31
C CYS A 4 8.35 -9.00 9.13
N ILE A 5 9.00 -9.11 7.99
CA ILE A 5 8.52 -8.59 6.70
C ILE A 5 7.69 -9.68 6.01
N VAL A 6 6.41 -9.48 5.91
CA VAL A 6 5.49 -10.38 5.21
C VAL A 6 5.34 -9.90 3.77
N GLY A 7 5.98 -10.63 2.86
CA GLY A 7 6.07 -10.26 1.45
C GLY A 7 7.33 -9.43 1.13
N ALA A 8 8.45 -10.09 0.88
CA ALA A 8 9.72 -9.48 0.50
C ALA A 8 9.79 -9.09 -1.00
N GLY A 9 8.74 -8.40 -1.48
CA GLY A 9 8.67 -7.77 -2.79
C GLY A 9 9.40 -6.42 -2.83
N ALA A 10 8.97 -5.51 -3.71
CA ALA A 10 9.63 -4.23 -3.90
C ALA A 10 9.65 -3.38 -2.61
N ILE A 11 8.50 -3.16 -1.98
CA ILE A 11 8.39 -2.34 -0.76
C ILE A 11 8.88 -3.12 0.47
N GLY A 12 8.46 -4.38 0.63
CA GLY A 12 8.89 -5.19 1.77
C GLY A 12 10.39 -5.45 1.76
N GLY A 13 10.97 -5.74 0.60
CA GLY A 13 12.42 -5.90 0.46
C GLY A 13 13.20 -4.60 0.70
N PHE A 14 12.63 -3.44 0.29
CA PHE A 14 13.20 -2.13 0.58
C PHE A 14 13.22 -1.83 2.09
N ILE A 15 12.08 -2.05 2.77
CA ILE A 15 11.97 -1.83 4.22
C ILE A 15 12.85 -2.82 4.98
N GLY A 16 12.74 -4.12 4.66
CA GLY A 16 13.47 -5.18 5.36
C GLY A 16 14.98 -5.05 5.24
N ALA A 17 15.49 -4.76 4.05
CA ALA A 17 16.93 -4.59 3.83
C ALA A 17 17.50 -3.38 4.61
N ARG A 18 16.77 -2.26 4.66
CA ARG A 18 17.22 -1.08 5.42
C ARG A 18 17.20 -1.33 6.93
N LEU A 19 16.12 -1.89 7.46
CA LEU A 19 16.01 -2.25 8.87
C LEU A 19 17.11 -3.24 9.29
N ALA A 20 17.35 -4.28 8.49
CA ALA A 20 18.38 -5.27 8.78
C ALA A 20 19.80 -4.66 8.71
N ALA A 21 20.07 -3.80 7.72
CA ALA A 21 21.37 -3.14 7.58
C ALA A 21 21.65 -2.12 8.69
N ALA A 22 20.60 -1.49 9.25
CA ALA A 22 20.75 -0.59 10.39
C ALA A 22 21.18 -1.31 11.69
N GLY A 23 20.93 -2.62 11.80
CA GLY A 23 21.35 -3.43 12.94
C GLY A 23 20.59 -3.15 14.25
N THR A 24 19.50 -2.38 14.19
CA THR A 24 18.69 -1.99 15.36
C THR A 24 17.54 -2.95 15.65
N ALA A 25 17.30 -3.92 14.74
CA ALA A 25 16.25 -4.92 14.85
C ALA A 25 16.72 -6.29 14.33
N GLU A 26 16.09 -7.34 14.85
CA GLU A 26 16.17 -8.68 14.27
C GLU A 26 15.10 -8.80 13.19
N VAL A 27 15.51 -8.81 11.91
CA VAL A 27 14.59 -8.71 10.77
C VAL A 27 14.46 -10.05 10.04
N SER A 28 13.32 -10.68 10.19
CA SER A 28 12.94 -11.92 9.50
C SER A 28 12.09 -11.65 8.26
N ALA A 29 11.93 -12.64 7.39
CA ALA A 29 11.08 -12.57 6.21
C ALA A 29 10.14 -13.76 6.10
N LEU A 30 8.85 -13.51 5.93
CA LEU A 30 7.89 -14.50 5.46
C LEU A 30 7.75 -14.33 3.94
N ALA A 31 8.32 -15.25 3.17
CA ALA A 31 8.43 -15.15 1.72
C ALA A 31 8.25 -16.55 1.07
N ARG A 32 8.03 -16.59 -0.25
CA ARG A 32 7.77 -17.84 -0.97
C ARG A 32 8.60 -17.94 -2.25
N GLY A 33 8.72 -19.17 -2.76
CA GLY A 33 9.29 -19.45 -4.07
C GLY A 33 10.71 -18.90 -4.27
N ALA A 34 10.99 -18.34 -5.43
CA ALA A 34 12.31 -17.85 -5.80
C ALA A 34 12.82 -16.73 -4.86
N THR A 35 11.94 -15.88 -4.32
CA THR A 35 12.32 -14.84 -3.36
C THR A 35 12.83 -15.47 -2.06
N LEU A 36 12.15 -16.48 -1.53
CA LEU A 36 12.60 -17.20 -0.33
C LEU A 36 13.97 -17.83 -0.53
N GLN A 37 14.17 -18.53 -1.65
CA GLN A 37 15.45 -19.17 -1.96
C GLN A 37 16.58 -18.14 -2.04
N ALA A 38 16.32 -17.01 -2.69
CA ALA A 38 17.30 -15.94 -2.80
C ALA A 38 17.64 -15.30 -1.44
N LEU A 39 16.63 -15.09 -0.57
CA LEU A 39 16.85 -14.59 0.79
C LEU A 39 17.67 -15.57 1.64
N ARG A 40 17.37 -16.87 1.59
CA ARG A 40 18.13 -17.90 2.31
C ARG A 40 19.58 -17.97 1.86
N THR A 41 19.83 -17.76 0.56
CA THR A 41 21.18 -17.86 -0.02
C THR A 41 22.00 -16.59 0.19
N HIS A 42 21.37 -15.42 0.03
CA HIS A 42 22.10 -14.14 -0.08
C HIS A 42 21.77 -13.13 1.03
N GLY A 43 20.75 -13.39 1.85
CA GLY A 43 20.23 -12.41 2.81
C GLY A 43 19.42 -11.29 2.12
N TRP A 44 19.14 -10.25 2.86
CA TRP A 44 18.56 -9.02 2.33
C TRP A 44 19.53 -8.33 1.37
N ARG A 45 19.05 -7.92 0.21
CA ARG A 45 19.85 -7.19 -0.78
C ARG A 45 19.08 -5.98 -1.29
N LEU A 46 19.70 -4.81 -1.20
CA LEU A 46 19.14 -3.56 -1.71
C LEU A 46 20.21 -2.80 -2.50
N ARG A 47 19.87 -2.38 -3.71
CA ARG A 47 20.65 -1.41 -4.46
C ARG A 47 20.04 -0.03 -4.23
N ALA A 48 20.82 0.89 -3.66
CA ALA A 48 20.39 2.25 -3.38
C ALA A 48 20.35 3.12 -4.65
N VAL A 49 19.81 4.34 -4.54
CA VAL A 49 19.70 5.29 -5.67
C VAL A 49 21.08 5.65 -6.23
N ASP A 50 22.09 5.80 -5.38
CA ASP A 50 23.50 6.05 -5.73
C ASP A 50 24.24 4.83 -6.25
N LYS A 51 23.53 3.71 -6.45
CA LYS A 51 24.04 2.40 -6.87
C LYS A 51 24.87 1.65 -5.83
N SER A 52 25.04 2.17 -4.62
CA SER A 52 25.59 1.41 -3.51
C SER A 52 24.71 0.20 -3.19
N GLN A 53 25.28 -0.85 -2.59
CA GLN A 53 24.56 -2.05 -2.24
C GLN A 53 24.56 -2.24 -0.73
N LEU A 54 23.39 -2.50 -0.18
CA LEU A 54 23.21 -2.97 1.18
C LEU A 54 22.96 -4.47 1.14
N GLN A 55 23.62 -5.17 2.05
CA GLN A 55 23.38 -6.59 2.28
C GLN A 55 23.37 -6.86 3.77
N ALA A 56 22.41 -7.69 4.22
CA ALA A 56 22.29 -8.06 5.63
C ALA A 56 21.76 -9.50 5.75
N PRO A 57 22.07 -10.22 6.83
CA PRO A 57 21.53 -11.55 7.07
C PRO A 57 20.02 -11.50 7.27
N VAL A 58 19.34 -12.65 7.07
CA VAL A 58 17.90 -12.78 7.29
C VAL A 58 17.58 -14.22 7.76
N ASN A 59 16.63 -14.30 8.71
CA ASN A 59 15.90 -15.54 8.95
C ASN A 59 14.67 -15.55 8.05
N ALA A 60 14.61 -16.41 7.02
CA ALA A 60 13.56 -16.43 6.01
C ALA A 60 12.86 -17.78 5.95
N SER A 61 11.54 -17.77 6.03
CA SER A 61 10.70 -18.96 5.91
C SER A 61 9.44 -18.69 5.10
N ASP A 62 8.77 -19.72 4.64
CA ASP A 62 7.40 -19.73 4.13
C ASP A 62 6.40 -20.26 5.17
N ASP A 63 6.88 -20.71 6.32
CA ASP A 63 6.08 -21.11 7.48
C ASP A 63 6.26 -20.08 8.62
N ALA A 64 5.17 -19.42 9.00
CA ALA A 64 5.14 -18.47 10.10
C ALA A 64 5.47 -19.10 11.47
N ASN A 65 5.22 -20.41 11.64
CA ASN A 65 5.54 -21.13 12.88
C ASN A 65 7.07 -21.19 13.13
N GLU A 66 7.87 -21.26 12.07
CA GLU A 66 9.33 -21.27 12.19
C GLU A 66 9.90 -19.92 12.64
N LEU A 67 9.17 -18.85 12.42
CA LEU A 67 9.59 -17.48 12.74
C LEU A 67 9.18 -17.05 14.15
N GLY A 68 8.06 -17.61 14.66
CA GLY A 68 7.53 -17.34 16.01
C GLY A 68 7.00 -15.92 16.21
N LEU A 69 6.73 -15.56 17.45
CA LEU A 69 6.14 -14.27 17.81
C LEU A 69 7.02 -13.08 17.45
N MET A 70 6.41 -12.04 16.91
CA MET A 70 7.03 -10.79 16.50
C MET A 70 6.49 -9.60 17.28
N GLU A 71 7.31 -8.56 17.44
CA GLU A 71 6.90 -7.27 18.01
C GLU A 71 6.31 -6.36 16.91
N LEU A 72 6.86 -6.45 15.68
CA LEU A 72 6.38 -5.72 14.51
C LEU A 72 6.25 -6.66 13.31
N VAL A 73 5.08 -6.67 12.69
CA VAL A 73 4.81 -7.36 11.41
C VAL A 73 4.52 -6.33 10.33
N VAL A 74 5.42 -6.17 9.38
CA VAL A 74 5.23 -5.29 8.23
C VAL A 74 4.62 -6.08 7.08
N ILE A 75 3.37 -5.79 6.73
CA ILE A 75 2.69 -6.44 5.61
C ILE A 75 2.92 -5.62 4.33
N ALA A 76 3.64 -6.20 3.38
CA ALA A 76 3.99 -5.56 2.10
C ALA A 76 3.69 -6.48 0.90
N VAL A 77 2.56 -7.16 0.97
CA VAL A 77 2.00 -7.96 -0.13
C VAL A 77 1.02 -7.11 -0.95
N LYS A 78 0.70 -7.57 -2.15
CA LYS A 78 -0.41 -6.98 -2.92
C LYS A 78 -1.77 -7.38 -2.36
N GLY A 79 -2.76 -6.50 -2.49
CA GLY A 79 -4.11 -6.69 -1.98
C GLY A 79 -4.71 -8.08 -2.23
N PRO A 80 -4.67 -8.63 -3.46
CA PRO A 80 -5.21 -9.96 -3.74
C PRO A 80 -4.58 -11.12 -2.96
N ALA A 81 -3.37 -10.96 -2.46
CA ALA A 81 -2.69 -11.98 -1.64
C ALA A 81 -3.02 -11.86 -0.15
N LEU A 82 -3.59 -10.74 0.28
CA LEU A 82 -3.77 -10.43 1.71
C LEU A 82 -4.70 -11.40 2.46
N PRO A 83 -5.84 -11.87 1.91
CA PRO A 83 -6.67 -12.86 2.61
C PRO A 83 -5.91 -14.13 2.98
N GLY A 84 -5.14 -14.68 2.04
CA GLY A 84 -4.31 -15.87 2.31
C GLY A 84 -3.16 -15.62 3.29
N VAL A 85 -2.59 -14.42 3.25
CA VAL A 85 -1.56 -13.99 4.21
C VAL A 85 -2.16 -13.85 5.61
N ALA A 86 -3.28 -13.15 5.76
CA ALA A 86 -3.94 -12.96 7.04
C ALA A 86 -4.25 -14.28 7.74
N ALA A 87 -4.71 -15.29 7.00
CA ALA A 87 -4.96 -16.62 7.53
C ALA A 87 -3.68 -17.35 8.01
N SER A 88 -2.50 -16.99 7.46
CA SER A 88 -1.24 -17.71 7.72
C SER A 88 -0.32 -17.06 8.76
N ILE A 89 -0.53 -15.79 9.14
CA ILE A 89 0.39 -15.05 10.02
C ILE A 89 0.05 -15.11 11.48
N ALA A 90 -1.00 -15.82 11.88
CA ALA A 90 -1.39 -15.96 13.29
C ALA A 90 -0.23 -16.36 14.23
N PRO A 91 0.72 -17.25 13.86
CA PRO A 91 1.86 -17.58 14.71
C PRO A 91 2.82 -16.41 14.98
N LEU A 92 2.78 -15.34 14.17
CA LEU A 92 3.59 -14.13 14.36
C LEU A 92 2.96 -13.16 15.36
N LEU A 93 1.65 -13.29 15.62
CA LEU A 93 0.85 -12.32 16.37
C LEU A 93 0.70 -12.70 17.84
N GLY A 94 1.32 -11.94 18.72
CA GLY A 94 1.07 -11.94 20.16
C GLY A 94 0.17 -10.77 20.58
N PRO A 95 -0.17 -10.64 21.86
CA PRO A 95 -1.09 -9.60 22.35
C PRO A 95 -0.65 -8.17 22.00
N ASP A 96 0.65 -7.93 22.01
CA ASP A 96 1.25 -6.60 21.81
C ASP A 96 1.88 -6.42 20.43
N THR A 97 1.74 -7.40 19.53
CA THR A 97 2.28 -7.32 18.18
C THR A 97 1.67 -6.15 17.40
N ILE A 98 2.52 -5.32 16.81
CA ILE A 98 2.09 -4.23 15.92
C ILE A 98 2.07 -4.76 14.48
N VAL A 99 0.99 -4.49 13.75
CA VAL A 99 0.86 -4.82 12.32
C VAL A 99 0.88 -3.51 11.51
N LEU A 100 1.89 -3.35 10.65
CA LEU A 100 2.09 -2.17 9.80
C LEU A 100 1.82 -2.54 8.33
N PRO A 101 0.63 -2.25 7.77
CA PRO A 101 0.31 -2.53 6.38
C PRO A 101 0.96 -1.48 5.46
N ALA A 102 2.13 -1.79 4.91
CA ALA A 102 2.86 -0.97 3.95
C ALA A 102 2.34 -1.23 2.52
N MET A 103 1.06 -0.96 2.29
CA MET A 103 0.32 -1.26 1.07
C MET A 103 -0.28 0.02 0.46
N ASN A 104 -0.64 -0.04 -0.82
CA ASN A 104 -1.33 1.07 -1.50
C ASN A 104 -2.85 0.93 -1.42
N GLY A 105 -3.54 2.06 -1.55
CA GLY A 105 -5.00 2.11 -1.58
C GLY A 105 -5.64 2.08 -0.20
N VAL A 106 -6.91 1.71 -0.16
CA VAL A 106 -7.69 1.55 1.07
C VAL A 106 -7.28 0.24 1.75
N PRO A 107 -6.79 0.26 3.00
CA PRO A 107 -6.52 -0.97 3.74
C PRO A 107 -7.83 -1.56 4.31
N TRP A 108 -7.82 -2.86 4.64
CA TRP A 108 -8.98 -3.60 5.14
C TRP A 108 -9.66 -2.97 6.37
N TRP A 109 -8.88 -2.35 7.24
CA TRP A 109 -9.34 -1.76 8.49
C TRP A 109 -9.94 -0.34 8.34
N PHE A 110 -9.80 0.27 7.15
CA PHE A 110 -10.09 1.69 6.92
C PHE A 110 -11.51 2.11 7.28
N GLY A 111 -12.50 1.28 6.92
CA GLY A 111 -13.92 1.55 7.22
C GLY A 111 -14.31 1.26 8.66
N GLN A 112 -13.51 0.52 9.43
CA GLN A 112 -13.84 0.13 10.79
C GLN A 112 -13.86 1.34 11.73
N GLY A 113 -14.98 1.55 12.43
CA GLY A 113 -15.19 2.71 13.31
C GLY A 113 -15.54 4.00 12.58
N VAL A 114 -15.79 3.97 11.27
CA VAL A 114 -16.37 5.07 10.51
C VAL A 114 -17.89 4.87 10.47
N GLU A 115 -18.61 5.59 11.33
CA GLU A 115 -20.07 5.41 11.52
C GLU A 115 -20.85 5.50 10.20
N ALA A 116 -20.52 6.47 9.35
CA ALA A 116 -21.17 6.68 8.06
C ALA A 116 -21.08 5.48 7.12
N LEU A 117 -20.07 4.62 7.25
CA LEU A 117 -19.89 3.41 6.42
C LEU A 117 -20.59 2.17 7.00
N GLY A 118 -21.10 2.26 8.24
CA GLY A 118 -21.71 1.13 8.95
C GLY A 118 -20.68 0.13 9.49
N ALA A 119 -21.18 -0.93 10.14
CA ALA A 119 -20.33 -1.93 10.80
C ALA A 119 -19.78 -3.02 9.87
N ALA A 120 -20.37 -3.20 8.68
CA ALA A 120 -19.95 -4.24 7.75
C ALA A 120 -18.56 -3.91 7.13
N PRO A 121 -17.68 -4.90 6.95
CA PRO A 121 -16.39 -4.71 6.29
C PRO A 121 -16.59 -4.17 4.87
N LEU A 122 -15.58 -3.49 4.33
CA LEU A 122 -15.55 -3.14 2.91
C LEU A 122 -15.18 -4.38 2.11
N GLU A 123 -16.15 -4.93 1.36
CA GLU A 123 -15.98 -6.19 0.62
C GLU A 123 -14.82 -6.13 -0.38
N ALA A 124 -14.56 -4.96 -0.95
CA ALA A 124 -13.46 -4.76 -1.88
C ALA A 124 -12.08 -5.03 -1.28
N VAL A 125 -11.89 -4.84 0.02
CA VAL A 125 -10.58 -4.94 0.70
C VAL A 125 -10.56 -5.89 1.89
N ASP A 126 -11.70 -6.35 2.33
CA ASP A 126 -11.87 -7.34 3.40
C ASP A 126 -13.08 -8.26 3.09
N PRO A 127 -12.97 -9.09 2.05
CA PRO A 127 -14.09 -9.93 1.61
C PRO A 127 -14.57 -10.86 2.72
N GLY A 128 -15.88 -10.73 3.04
CA GLY A 128 -16.52 -11.44 4.14
C GLY A 128 -15.93 -11.18 5.53
N GLY A 129 -15.12 -10.14 5.71
CA GLY A 129 -14.47 -9.82 6.99
C GLY A 129 -13.35 -10.78 7.39
N CYS A 130 -12.80 -11.55 6.46
CA CYS A 130 -11.82 -12.60 6.78
C CYS A 130 -10.47 -12.04 7.24
N ILE A 131 -10.07 -10.85 6.76
CA ILE A 131 -8.81 -10.24 7.17
C ILE A 131 -8.95 -9.63 8.56
N SER A 132 -10.01 -8.89 8.81
CA SER A 132 -10.28 -8.29 10.13
C SER A 132 -10.56 -9.33 11.23
N ALA A 133 -11.07 -10.50 10.87
CA ALA A 133 -11.21 -11.63 11.78
C ALA A 133 -9.84 -12.23 12.18
N ALA A 134 -8.87 -12.22 11.27
CA ALA A 134 -7.53 -12.76 11.51
C ALA A 134 -6.58 -11.73 12.15
N ILE A 135 -6.73 -10.44 11.81
CA ILE A 135 -5.86 -9.35 12.30
C ILE A 135 -6.75 -8.30 12.95
N ALA A 136 -6.85 -8.35 14.27
CA ALA A 136 -7.65 -7.39 15.02
C ALA A 136 -7.13 -5.96 14.82
N ARG A 137 -8.06 -4.99 14.72
CA ARG A 137 -7.73 -3.58 14.52
C ARG A 137 -6.80 -3.01 15.60
N SER A 138 -6.86 -3.54 16.81
CA SER A 138 -5.97 -3.16 17.92
C SER A 138 -4.49 -3.38 17.63
N HIS A 139 -4.15 -4.34 16.77
CA HIS A 139 -2.77 -4.56 16.31
C HIS A 139 -2.32 -3.53 15.26
N VAL A 140 -3.25 -2.91 14.55
CA VAL A 140 -2.92 -2.12 13.36
C VAL A 140 -2.32 -0.76 13.74
N LEU A 141 -1.22 -0.43 13.05
CA LEU A 141 -0.69 0.92 12.92
C LEU A 141 -0.74 1.28 11.43
N GLY A 142 -1.52 2.31 11.07
CA GLY A 142 -1.68 2.72 9.66
C GLY A 142 -0.36 3.20 9.07
N CYS A 143 -0.18 3.00 7.76
CA CYS A 143 1.02 3.40 7.04
C CYS A 143 0.72 3.93 5.65
N VAL A 144 1.36 5.03 5.28
CA VAL A 144 1.43 5.54 3.90
C VAL A 144 2.88 5.51 3.44
N VAL A 145 3.15 4.84 2.32
CA VAL A 145 4.50 4.71 1.76
C VAL A 145 4.70 5.75 0.65
N HIS A 146 5.65 6.65 0.83
CA HIS A 146 6.12 7.62 -0.16
C HIS A 146 7.52 7.23 -0.67
N ALA A 147 7.63 6.03 -1.21
CA ALA A 147 8.84 5.50 -1.80
C ALA A 147 8.51 4.70 -3.06
N SER A 148 9.46 4.61 -3.96
CA SER A 148 9.42 3.76 -5.14
C SER A 148 10.61 2.82 -5.16
N ALA A 149 10.32 1.55 -5.31
CA ALA A 149 11.31 0.49 -5.44
C ALA A 149 10.84 -0.54 -6.47
N ALA A 150 11.76 -1.32 -7.01
CA ALA A 150 11.45 -2.39 -7.96
C ALA A 150 12.29 -3.64 -7.66
N VAL A 151 11.69 -4.79 -7.83
CA VAL A 151 12.43 -6.06 -7.81
C VAL A 151 13.21 -6.18 -9.12
N VAL A 152 14.53 -6.30 -9.02
CA VAL A 152 15.44 -6.49 -10.18
C VAL A 152 15.56 -7.98 -10.51
N GLU A 153 15.73 -8.78 -9.48
CA GLU A 153 15.72 -10.23 -9.49
C GLU A 153 15.21 -10.75 -8.13
N PRO A 154 14.82 -12.00 -7.98
CA PRO A 154 14.39 -12.52 -6.69
C PRO A 154 15.37 -12.17 -5.56
N GLY A 155 14.86 -11.56 -4.50
CA GLY A 155 15.64 -11.14 -3.32
C GLY A 155 16.57 -9.93 -3.53
N LEU A 156 16.57 -9.29 -4.71
CA LEU A 156 17.29 -8.03 -4.95
C LEU A 156 16.32 -6.92 -5.31
N VAL A 157 16.28 -5.88 -4.51
CA VAL A 157 15.45 -4.69 -4.73
C VAL A 157 16.32 -3.51 -5.14
N GLN A 158 15.84 -2.73 -6.09
CA GLN A 158 16.38 -1.43 -6.48
C GLN A 158 15.50 -0.34 -5.88
N HIS A 159 16.05 0.48 -5.02
CA HIS A 159 15.44 1.74 -4.60
C HIS A 159 15.49 2.75 -5.74
N LYS A 160 14.36 3.34 -6.09
CA LYS A 160 14.23 4.28 -7.21
C LYS A 160 14.16 5.73 -6.75
N MET A 161 13.28 6.02 -5.79
CA MET A 161 13.12 7.37 -5.26
C MET A 161 12.27 7.37 -3.98
N GLY A 162 12.44 8.42 -3.18
CA GLY A 162 11.68 8.66 -1.95
C GLY A 162 11.99 7.65 -0.86
N GLN A 163 11.81 8.07 0.38
CA GLN A 163 11.99 7.20 1.55
C GLN A 163 11.04 7.60 2.68
N GLY A 164 9.98 8.36 2.34
CA GLY A 164 9.00 8.84 3.29
C GLY A 164 8.02 7.75 3.71
N LEU A 165 7.75 7.69 5.01
CA LEU A 165 6.70 6.87 5.60
C LEU A 165 5.86 7.76 6.52
N ILE A 166 4.53 7.74 6.36
CA ILE A 166 3.63 8.35 7.33
C ILE A 166 2.99 7.20 8.09
N ILE A 167 3.08 7.22 9.41
CA ILE A 167 2.48 6.20 10.27
C ILE A 167 1.57 6.85 11.30
N GLY A 168 0.56 6.12 11.78
CA GLY A 168 -0.36 6.67 12.77
C GLY A 168 -1.41 5.68 13.23
N GLU A 169 -2.01 5.99 14.38
CA GLU A 169 -3.10 5.19 14.94
C GLU A 169 -4.36 5.27 14.07
N PRO A 170 -5.07 4.14 13.85
CA PRO A 170 -6.35 4.14 13.10
C PRO A 170 -7.40 5.10 13.66
N ASP A 171 -7.38 5.37 14.96
CA ASP A 171 -8.31 6.28 15.64
C ASP A 171 -7.75 7.69 15.83
N GLY A 172 -6.56 7.92 15.30
CA GLY A 172 -5.83 9.19 15.47
C GLY A 172 -5.09 9.26 16.82
N GLY A 173 -4.42 10.40 17.01
CA GLY A 173 -3.56 10.59 18.17
C GLY A 173 -2.17 9.99 17.99
N GLU A 174 -1.36 10.11 19.05
CA GLU A 174 0.00 9.59 19.11
C GLU A 174 0.17 8.75 20.37
N THR A 175 0.71 7.54 20.22
CA THR A 175 0.89 6.58 21.31
C THR A 175 2.38 6.22 21.48
N ALA A 176 2.70 5.50 22.56
CA ALA A 176 4.05 5.01 22.77
C ALA A 176 4.51 4.08 21.63
N ARG A 177 3.65 3.15 21.17
CA ARG A 177 3.97 2.23 20.07
C ARG A 177 4.20 2.94 18.74
N THR A 178 3.48 4.04 18.48
CA THR A 178 3.69 4.84 17.26
C THR A 178 5.08 5.47 17.26
N ARG A 179 5.53 6.00 18.42
CA ARG A 179 6.89 6.57 18.56
C ARG A 179 7.95 5.50 18.42
N GLU A 180 7.77 4.36 19.07
CA GLU A 180 8.73 3.25 19.01
C GLU A 180 8.95 2.77 17.56
N VAL A 181 7.87 2.61 16.78
CA VAL A 181 7.97 2.24 15.37
C VAL A 181 8.58 3.38 14.53
N ALA A 182 8.26 4.64 14.84
CA ALA A 182 8.85 5.81 14.18
C ALA A 182 10.36 5.88 14.39
N ASP A 183 10.83 5.69 15.63
CA ASP A 183 12.24 5.71 15.98
C ASP A 183 12.99 4.55 15.29
N LEU A 184 12.40 3.36 15.27
CA LEU A 184 12.97 2.21 14.59
C LEU A 184 13.15 2.46 13.08
N LEU A 185 12.11 2.96 12.42
CA LEU A 185 12.14 3.24 10.97
C LEU A 185 13.08 4.41 10.65
N SER A 186 13.07 5.47 11.47
CA SER A 186 13.97 6.62 11.32
C SER A 186 15.43 6.21 11.49
N GLY A 187 15.72 5.34 12.46
CA GLY A 187 17.04 4.74 12.66
C GLY A 187 17.55 3.92 11.48
N ALA A 188 16.62 3.39 10.65
CA ALA A 188 16.93 2.73 9.39
C ALA A 188 17.01 3.70 8.18
N GLY A 189 16.94 5.01 8.42
CA GLY A 189 17.10 6.07 7.43
C GLY A 189 15.83 6.36 6.62
N PHE A 190 14.64 6.04 7.14
CA PHE A 190 13.38 6.51 6.56
C PHE A 190 13.05 7.91 7.07
N ASP A 191 12.39 8.72 6.22
CA ASP A 191 11.81 10.00 6.61
C ASP A 191 10.40 9.71 7.17
N VAL A 192 10.31 9.56 8.50
CA VAL A 192 9.09 9.15 9.16
C VAL A 192 8.30 10.35 9.66
N THR A 193 7.02 10.41 9.33
CA THR A 193 6.07 11.35 9.89
C THR A 193 5.05 10.60 10.73
N VAL A 194 4.91 10.98 12.00
CA VAL A 194 3.82 10.49 12.87
C VAL A 194 2.58 11.33 12.60
N SER A 195 1.53 10.69 12.13
CA SER A 195 0.25 11.34 11.82
C SER A 195 -0.75 11.13 12.94
N THR A 196 -1.44 12.20 13.31
CA THR A 196 -2.60 12.16 14.21
C THR A 196 -3.92 11.89 13.47
N ARG A 197 -3.87 11.77 12.13
CA ARG A 197 -5.05 11.54 11.27
C ARG A 197 -4.72 10.65 10.07
N ILE A 198 -4.18 9.49 10.33
CA ILE A 198 -3.65 8.58 9.31
C ILE A 198 -4.66 8.19 8.22
N ARG A 199 -5.97 8.11 8.54
CA ARG A 199 -7.01 7.89 7.52
C ARG A 199 -7.04 9.00 6.48
N TYR A 200 -6.89 10.26 6.91
CA TYR A 200 -6.80 11.39 5.99
C TYR A 200 -5.57 11.27 5.08
N ASP A 201 -4.41 10.89 5.61
CA ASP A 201 -3.19 10.78 4.80
C ASP A 201 -3.28 9.64 3.78
N ILE A 202 -3.88 8.51 4.17
CA ILE A 202 -4.21 7.41 3.26
C ILE A 202 -5.16 7.90 2.17
N TRP A 203 -6.26 8.59 2.56
CA TRP A 203 -7.24 9.11 1.62
C TRP A 203 -6.65 10.14 0.66
N TYR A 204 -5.84 11.06 1.17
CA TYR A 204 -5.18 12.08 0.37
C TYR A 204 -4.21 11.50 -0.67
N LYS A 205 -3.44 10.48 -0.30
CA LYS A 205 -2.61 9.76 -1.28
C LYS A 205 -3.47 9.02 -2.30
N LEU A 206 -4.50 8.33 -1.84
CA LEU A 206 -5.44 7.62 -2.69
C LEU A 206 -6.15 8.55 -3.68
N TRP A 207 -6.53 9.74 -3.25
CA TRP A 207 -7.23 10.75 -4.05
C TRP A 207 -6.49 11.09 -5.36
N GLY A 208 -5.16 11.09 -5.35
CA GLY A 208 -4.36 11.18 -6.57
C GLY A 208 -4.22 9.85 -7.31
N ASN A 209 -3.98 8.76 -6.59
CA ASN A 209 -3.76 7.44 -7.18
C ASN A 209 -5.01 6.86 -7.85
N LEU A 210 -6.20 7.18 -7.33
CA LEU A 210 -7.50 6.73 -7.82
C LEU A 210 -7.67 6.94 -9.33
N THR A 211 -7.15 8.03 -9.87
CA THR A 211 -7.26 8.36 -11.28
C THR A 211 -5.98 8.06 -12.05
N MET A 212 -4.85 8.54 -11.56
CA MET A 212 -3.58 8.41 -12.29
C MET A 212 -3.17 6.96 -12.52
N ASN A 213 -3.37 6.08 -11.54
CA ASN A 213 -2.95 4.69 -11.67
C ASN A 213 -3.75 3.92 -12.72
N PRO A 214 -5.10 3.88 -12.67
CA PRO A 214 -5.87 3.13 -13.66
C PRO A 214 -5.84 3.78 -15.05
N VAL A 215 -5.88 5.12 -15.16
CA VAL A 215 -5.81 5.76 -16.47
C VAL A 215 -4.45 5.52 -17.14
N SER A 216 -3.36 5.58 -16.37
CA SER A 216 -2.02 5.23 -16.86
C SER A 216 -1.94 3.76 -17.32
N ALA A 217 -2.53 2.84 -16.55
CA ALA A 217 -2.56 1.42 -16.89
C ALA A 217 -3.36 1.15 -18.20
N LEU A 218 -4.50 1.81 -18.36
CA LEU A 218 -5.36 1.67 -19.55
C LEU A 218 -4.72 2.22 -20.82
N THR A 219 -4.02 3.34 -20.71
CA THR A 219 -3.51 4.09 -21.87
C THR A 219 -2.04 3.81 -22.18
N GLY A 220 -1.29 3.23 -21.25
CA GLY A 220 0.17 3.11 -21.33
C GLY A 220 0.92 4.44 -21.16
N ALA A 221 0.20 5.52 -20.83
CA ALA A 221 0.77 6.86 -20.75
C ALA A 221 1.45 7.14 -19.40
N THR A 222 2.50 7.95 -19.43
CA THR A 222 3.15 8.54 -18.27
C THR A 222 2.36 9.73 -17.73
N ILE A 223 2.65 10.15 -16.49
CA ILE A 223 1.92 11.21 -15.78
C ILE A 223 1.85 12.52 -16.58
N ASP A 224 2.97 12.96 -17.16
CA ASP A 224 3.03 14.17 -17.99
C ASP A 224 2.02 14.12 -19.15
N ARG A 225 1.98 13.00 -19.87
CA ARG A 225 1.06 12.80 -21.00
C ARG A 225 -0.41 12.75 -20.59
N LEU A 226 -0.71 12.15 -19.43
CA LEU A 226 -2.08 12.14 -18.90
C LEU A 226 -2.57 13.55 -18.57
N LEU A 227 -1.69 14.38 -18.00
CA LEU A 227 -2.03 15.74 -17.59
C LEU A 227 -1.99 16.74 -18.76
N ASP A 228 -1.30 16.43 -19.84
CA ASP A 228 -1.27 17.25 -21.07
C ASP A 228 -2.54 17.12 -21.92
N ASP A 229 -3.24 15.97 -21.85
CA ASP A 229 -4.52 15.80 -22.55
C ASP A 229 -5.66 16.44 -21.76
N PRO A 230 -6.31 17.49 -22.29
CA PRO A 230 -7.32 18.25 -21.55
C PRO A 230 -8.56 17.44 -21.20
N LEU A 231 -8.95 16.46 -22.02
CA LEU A 231 -10.13 15.61 -21.75
C LEU A 231 -9.83 14.57 -20.69
N VAL A 232 -8.66 13.95 -20.73
CA VAL A 232 -8.20 13.01 -19.69
C VAL A 232 -8.04 13.74 -18.37
N ARG A 233 -7.41 14.92 -18.37
CA ARG A 233 -7.26 15.75 -17.17
C ARG A 233 -8.61 16.11 -16.55
N GLN A 234 -9.59 16.53 -17.38
CA GLN A 234 -10.93 16.86 -16.90
C GLN A 234 -11.64 15.63 -16.34
N PHE A 235 -11.54 14.46 -16.99
CA PHE A 235 -12.09 13.21 -16.48
C PHE A 235 -11.48 12.86 -15.12
N CYS A 236 -10.17 12.97 -14.97
CA CYS A 236 -9.50 12.74 -13.69
C CYS A 236 -9.97 13.72 -12.62
N SER A 237 -10.11 15.00 -12.96
CA SER A 237 -10.64 16.02 -12.04
C SER A 237 -12.04 15.69 -11.57
N ASN A 238 -12.94 15.25 -12.47
CA ASN A 238 -14.30 14.89 -12.13
C ASN A 238 -14.35 13.69 -11.15
N ALA A 239 -13.60 12.62 -11.43
CA ALA A 239 -13.51 11.47 -10.54
C ALA A 239 -12.88 11.84 -9.17
N MET A 240 -11.92 12.76 -9.14
CA MET A 240 -11.36 13.29 -7.89
C MET A 240 -12.38 14.09 -7.09
N LEU A 241 -13.27 14.86 -7.71
CA LEU A 241 -14.36 15.58 -7.03
C LEU A 241 -15.38 14.61 -6.41
N GLU A 242 -15.73 13.53 -7.12
CA GLU A 242 -16.57 12.44 -6.57
C GLU A 242 -15.92 11.81 -5.33
N ALA A 243 -14.64 11.50 -5.39
CA ALA A 243 -13.89 10.96 -4.24
C ALA A 243 -13.78 11.99 -3.10
N ALA A 244 -13.61 13.28 -3.39
CA ALA A 244 -13.60 14.32 -2.37
C ALA A 244 -14.96 14.42 -1.63
N ALA A 245 -16.08 14.28 -2.36
CA ALA A 245 -17.40 14.21 -1.76
C ALA A 245 -17.55 13.01 -0.80
N ILE A 246 -17.07 11.83 -1.20
CA ILE A 246 -17.00 10.65 -0.31
C ILE A 246 -16.15 10.96 0.93
N GLY A 247 -14.96 11.53 0.72
CA GLY A 247 -14.03 11.90 1.79
C GLY A 247 -14.65 12.80 2.85
N ALA A 248 -15.48 13.76 2.44
CA ALA A 248 -16.19 14.64 3.35
C ALA A 248 -17.14 13.90 4.31
N HIS A 249 -17.79 12.82 3.85
CA HIS A 249 -18.68 11.99 4.68
C HIS A 249 -17.95 11.09 5.68
N ILE A 250 -16.69 10.77 5.42
CA ILE A 250 -15.90 9.83 6.25
C ILE A 250 -14.83 10.52 7.11
N GLY A 251 -14.91 11.85 7.27
CA GLY A 251 -13.94 12.62 8.06
C GLY A 251 -12.58 12.83 7.39
N CYS A 252 -12.50 12.63 6.07
CA CYS A 252 -11.31 12.80 5.24
C CYS A 252 -11.50 13.90 4.18
N ALA A 253 -12.12 15.03 4.57
CA ALA A 253 -12.36 16.15 3.66
C ALA A 253 -11.05 16.68 3.07
N VAL A 254 -10.98 16.76 1.73
CA VAL A 254 -9.83 17.30 1.00
C VAL A 254 -10.17 18.75 0.63
N GLU A 255 -9.38 19.70 1.13
CA GLU A 255 -9.58 21.13 0.87
C GLU A 255 -8.98 21.62 -0.45
N GLN A 256 -8.02 20.88 -0.99
CA GLN A 256 -7.36 21.22 -2.24
C GLN A 256 -8.24 20.91 -3.45
N SER A 257 -8.08 21.72 -4.49
CA SER A 257 -8.70 21.44 -5.79
C SER A 257 -7.97 20.30 -6.53
N PRO A 258 -8.62 19.59 -7.46
CA PRO A 258 -7.96 18.66 -8.35
C PRO A 258 -6.78 19.30 -9.11
N GLU A 259 -6.91 20.57 -9.50
CA GLU A 259 -5.85 21.30 -10.21
C GLU A 259 -4.59 21.50 -9.35
N ASP A 260 -4.74 21.82 -8.05
CA ASP A 260 -3.60 21.90 -7.13
C ASP A 260 -2.88 20.55 -7.04
N ARG A 261 -3.65 19.46 -7.00
CA ARG A 261 -3.11 18.11 -6.97
C ARG A 261 -2.42 17.74 -8.29
N HIS A 262 -3.00 18.11 -9.42
CA HIS A 262 -2.38 17.91 -10.74
C HIS A 262 -1.06 18.69 -10.88
N ALA A 263 -1.00 19.91 -10.36
CA ALA A 263 0.23 20.69 -10.33
C ALA A 263 1.36 20.02 -9.53
N VAL A 264 1.02 19.36 -8.39
CA VAL A 264 1.97 18.59 -7.61
C VAL A 264 2.38 17.31 -8.35
N THR A 265 1.40 16.58 -8.89
CA THR A 265 1.62 15.31 -9.60
C THR A 265 2.43 15.52 -10.89
N GLY A 266 2.20 16.62 -11.60
CA GLY A 266 2.93 16.98 -12.83
C GLY A 266 4.44 17.18 -12.63
N LYS A 267 4.89 17.50 -11.40
CA LYS A 267 6.32 17.59 -11.07
C LYS A 267 7.06 16.24 -11.21
N LEU A 268 6.33 15.13 -11.26
CA LEU A 268 6.91 13.80 -11.49
C LEU A 268 7.36 13.61 -12.95
N GLY A 269 6.88 14.45 -13.89
CA GLY A 269 7.24 14.37 -15.30
C GLY A 269 6.84 13.03 -15.95
N ALA A 270 7.72 12.47 -16.77
CA ALA A 270 7.50 11.18 -17.47
C ALA A 270 7.57 9.96 -16.52
N PHE A 271 6.84 10.03 -15.41
CA PHE A 271 6.79 8.97 -14.40
C PHE A 271 5.74 7.92 -14.77
N LYS A 272 6.11 6.64 -14.66
CA LYS A 272 5.20 5.50 -14.78
C LYS A 272 4.60 5.17 -13.43
N THR A 273 3.27 5.16 -13.35
CA THR A 273 2.57 4.74 -12.13
C THR A 273 2.90 3.28 -11.76
N SER A 274 2.70 2.91 -10.50
CA SER A 274 2.90 1.52 -10.06
C SER A 274 1.98 0.54 -10.81
N MET A 275 0.74 0.95 -11.12
CA MET A 275 -0.20 0.10 -11.85
C MET A 275 0.22 -0.09 -13.32
N LEU A 276 0.74 0.95 -13.98
CA LEU A 276 1.32 0.79 -15.32
C LEU A 276 2.53 -0.14 -15.32
N GLN A 277 3.42 0.00 -14.31
CA GLN A 277 4.56 -0.90 -14.17
C GLN A 277 4.12 -2.36 -13.94
N ASP A 278 3.00 -2.58 -13.25
CA ASP A 278 2.42 -3.91 -13.10
C ASP A 278 1.90 -4.46 -14.41
N VAL A 279 1.18 -3.64 -15.19
CA VAL A 279 0.68 -4.03 -16.54
C VAL A 279 1.84 -4.42 -17.46
N GLU A 280 2.87 -3.57 -17.55
CA GLU A 280 4.05 -3.83 -18.39
C GLU A 280 4.80 -5.11 -17.99
N ALA A 281 4.75 -5.46 -16.71
CA ALA A 281 5.38 -6.66 -16.17
C ALA A 281 4.45 -7.90 -16.14
N GLY A 282 3.23 -7.81 -16.66
CA GLY A 282 2.26 -8.89 -16.65
C GLY A 282 1.81 -9.30 -15.24
N ARG A 283 1.80 -8.37 -14.28
CA ARG A 283 1.42 -8.63 -12.89
C ARG A 283 0.01 -8.16 -12.60
N THR A 284 -0.66 -8.84 -11.66
CA THR A 284 -1.98 -8.43 -11.13
C THR A 284 -1.98 -6.98 -10.68
N ILE A 285 -2.99 -6.22 -11.12
CA ILE A 285 -3.21 -4.83 -10.73
C ILE A 285 -3.97 -4.73 -9.40
N GLU A 286 -3.72 -3.67 -8.64
CA GLU A 286 -4.35 -3.41 -7.33
C GLU A 286 -5.62 -2.55 -7.48
N LEU A 287 -6.58 -3.05 -8.27
CA LEU A 287 -7.80 -2.31 -8.60
C LEU A 287 -8.73 -2.18 -7.38
N ASP A 288 -8.85 -3.24 -6.57
CA ASP A 288 -9.83 -3.29 -5.49
C ASP A 288 -9.55 -2.27 -4.38
N SER A 289 -8.31 -2.15 -3.95
CA SER A 289 -7.94 -1.18 -2.92
C SER A 289 -7.89 0.26 -3.42
N ILE A 290 -7.75 0.48 -4.74
CA ILE A 290 -7.58 1.83 -5.31
C ILE A 290 -8.90 2.38 -5.85
N VAL A 291 -9.71 1.57 -6.53
CA VAL A 291 -10.94 2.04 -7.19
C VAL A 291 -12.19 1.36 -6.64
N THR A 292 -12.22 0.03 -6.53
CA THR A 292 -13.42 -0.70 -6.11
C THR A 292 -13.86 -0.31 -4.71
N ALA A 293 -12.93 -0.11 -3.77
CA ALA A 293 -13.24 0.31 -2.40
C ALA A 293 -13.87 1.71 -2.37
N VAL A 294 -13.41 2.64 -3.21
CA VAL A 294 -13.98 3.98 -3.31
C VAL A 294 -15.38 3.95 -3.90
N HIS A 295 -15.59 3.18 -4.97
CA HIS A 295 -16.93 2.93 -5.54
C HIS A 295 -17.88 2.31 -4.50
N GLU A 296 -17.42 1.32 -3.73
CA GLU A 296 -18.22 0.71 -2.66
C GLU A 296 -18.61 1.73 -1.59
N MET A 297 -17.68 2.57 -1.15
CA MET A 297 -17.97 3.65 -0.18
C MET A 297 -18.98 4.65 -0.76
N GLY A 298 -18.83 5.06 -2.03
CA GLY A 298 -19.79 5.93 -2.70
C GLY A 298 -21.21 5.37 -2.66
N ARG A 299 -21.36 4.09 -2.96
CA ARG A 299 -22.66 3.39 -2.89
C ARG A 299 -23.24 3.36 -1.47
N ARG A 300 -22.41 3.03 -0.45
CA ARG A 300 -22.86 2.98 0.95
C ARG A 300 -23.33 4.35 1.44
N LEU A 301 -22.67 5.42 0.97
CA LEU A 301 -22.95 6.81 1.34
C LEU A 301 -24.01 7.48 0.44
N SER A 302 -24.52 6.78 -0.59
CA SER A 302 -25.41 7.35 -1.60
C SER A 302 -24.82 8.55 -2.33
N VAL A 303 -23.50 8.59 -2.51
CA VAL A 303 -22.77 9.57 -3.31
C VAL A 303 -22.68 9.06 -4.75
N ALA A 304 -23.14 9.84 -5.72
CA ALA A 304 -23.05 9.48 -7.14
C ALA A 304 -21.58 9.51 -7.61
N THR A 305 -21.15 8.44 -8.32
CA THR A 305 -19.77 8.25 -8.76
C THR A 305 -19.65 7.88 -10.25
N PRO A 306 -20.30 8.61 -11.17
CA PRO A 306 -20.37 8.19 -12.59
C PRO A 306 -18.99 8.09 -13.27
N ASN A 307 -18.04 8.95 -12.92
CA ASN A 307 -16.68 8.90 -13.46
C ASN A 307 -15.87 7.76 -12.84
N ILE A 308 -15.98 7.53 -11.53
CA ILE A 308 -15.35 6.40 -10.83
C ILE A 308 -15.94 5.08 -11.34
N ASP A 309 -17.25 5.00 -11.57
CA ASP A 309 -17.92 3.81 -12.11
C ASP A 309 -17.41 3.46 -13.51
N ALA A 310 -17.31 4.47 -14.39
CA ALA A 310 -16.76 4.29 -15.73
C ALA A 310 -15.30 3.82 -15.67
N LEU A 311 -14.49 4.45 -14.82
CA LEU A 311 -13.07 4.11 -14.65
C LEU A 311 -12.91 2.68 -14.12
N LEU A 312 -13.70 2.30 -13.11
CA LEU A 312 -13.72 0.95 -12.55
C LEU A 312 -14.09 -0.08 -13.62
N GLY A 313 -15.19 0.16 -14.35
CA GLY A 313 -15.68 -0.73 -15.38
C GLY A 313 -14.64 -1.00 -16.46
N LEU A 314 -14.06 0.06 -17.01
CA LEU A 314 -13.04 -0.02 -18.06
C LEU A 314 -11.76 -0.71 -17.57
N THR A 315 -11.25 -0.34 -16.39
CA THR A 315 -10.02 -0.92 -15.85
C THR A 315 -10.20 -2.39 -15.47
N ARG A 316 -11.36 -2.75 -14.93
CA ARG A 316 -11.68 -4.13 -14.59
C ARG A 316 -11.75 -5.00 -15.85
N LEU A 317 -12.44 -4.54 -16.89
CA LEU A 317 -12.52 -5.24 -18.16
C LEU A 317 -11.16 -5.40 -18.80
N PHE A 318 -10.37 -4.33 -18.85
CA PHE A 318 -8.98 -4.37 -19.31
C PHE A 318 -8.16 -5.41 -18.55
N GLY A 319 -8.20 -5.37 -17.21
CA GLY A 319 -7.47 -6.32 -16.38
C GLY A 319 -7.86 -7.78 -16.64
N ARG A 320 -9.14 -8.05 -16.83
CA ARG A 320 -9.66 -9.41 -17.16
C ARG A 320 -9.19 -9.89 -18.53
N VAL A 321 -9.29 -9.05 -19.54
CA VAL A 321 -8.88 -9.39 -20.92
C VAL A 321 -7.37 -9.69 -20.98
N HIS A 322 -6.56 -9.01 -20.18
CA HIS A 322 -5.11 -9.19 -20.17
C HIS A 322 -4.61 -10.17 -19.08
N GLY A 323 -5.52 -10.82 -18.34
CA GLY A 323 -5.12 -11.76 -17.28
C GLY A 323 -4.46 -11.09 -16.04
N LEU A 324 -4.70 -9.79 -15.84
CA LEU A 324 -4.12 -8.99 -14.78
C LEU A 324 -5.10 -8.73 -13.61
N TYR A 325 -6.33 -9.22 -13.74
CA TYR A 325 -7.39 -9.13 -12.74
C TYR A 325 -8.27 -10.39 -12.82
N PRO A 326 -8.77 -10.93 -11.70
CA PRO A 326 -9.56 -12.16 -11.71
C PRO A 326 -10.78 -12.10 -12.65
N VAL A 327 -11.03 -13.20 -13.35
CA VAL A 327 -12.31 -13.44 -14.02
C VAL A 327 -13.29 -13.83 -12.92
N ALA A 328 -14.47 -13.19 -12.89
CA ALA A 328 -15.51 -13.45 -11.87
C ALA A 328 -16.03 -14.88 -11.97
#